data_62220a3127d4b9c439059311716539c2
#
_entry.id   62220a3127d4b9c439059311716539c2
#
_cell.length_a   1.000
_cell.length_b   1.000
_cell.length_c   1.000
_cell.angle_alpha   90.00
_cell.angle_beta   90.00
_cell.angle_gamma   90.00
#
_symmetry.space_group_name_H-M   'P 1'
#
loop_
_entity.id
_entity.type
_entity.pdbx_description
1 polymer ?
#
loop_
_entity_poly.entity_id
_entity_poly.type
_entity_poly.pdbx_seq_one_letter_code
_entity_poly.pdbx_strand_id
1 'polypeptide(L)'
;MAAGPVTDRFDLLLVGAGHAHLGVLRQWLQQSPPAGLLAGRIGLLNPGPYAWYSGMLPGLLAGRYQPEQCRVSLAELCHDLGVELISGSVASLKAQPRELTLEDGRQLSANWLSLNVGSLPKALPTEGADMQVLPVKPFGTFFDTWQYWQASPQPLAILGGGAAGVELALAMAAGVPQLTLICAGQLLAGHPPKLRERALRHLARAGVQVQEGVAVDVIRGDSLWAGEQQVWNGPRLILATGASALPWSAATGLACDPQGFIRIGATLQSESHPQLFATGDCASLNHTLRNGVYAVRQGPVLAFNLAAALSGQPLQAYLPQRRTLALLADGQGGALLSWAQLTAEGRWLGHWKDQLDRRFIRRHQRP
;
A
#
# COMPACT_ATOMS: atom_id res chain seq x y z
N MET A 1 10.00 -13.94 -40.84
CA MET A 1 9.90 -14.37 -39.41
C MET A 1 10.07 -13.12 -38.57
N ALA A 2 9.04 -12.64 -37.93
CA ALA A 2 9.15 -11.51 -36.99
C ALA A 2 10.01 -12.00 -35.82
N ALA A 3 11.06 -11.25 -35.47
CA ALA A 3 11.83 -11.48 -34.28
C ALA A 3 10.84 -11.43 -33.08
N GLY A 4 10.80 -12.52 -32.30
CA GLY A 4 9.99 -12.54 -31.09
C GLY A 4 10.40 -11.37 -30.17
N PRO A 5 9.51 -10.93 -29.27
CA PRO A 5 9.80 -9.83 -28.36
C PRO A 5 11.09 -10.15 -27.59
N VAL A 6 12.04 -9.20 -27.62
CA VAL A 6 13.29 -9.30 -26.84
C VAL A 6 12.91 -9.28 -25.36
N THR A 7 13.10 -10.41 -24.69
CA THR A 7 12.84 -10.52 -23.24
C THR A 7 14.08 -10.11 -22.46
N ASP A 8 14.01 -9.00 -21.77
CA ASP A 8 15.07 -8.58 -20.85
C ASP A 8 15.15 -9.55 -19.65
N ARG A 9 16.34 -10.09 -19.40
CA ARG A 9 16.57 -11.10 -18.36
C ARG A 9 17.39 -10.56 -17.20
N PHE A 10 16.94 -10.84 -15.99
CA PHE A 10 17.56 -10.46 -14.72
C PHE A 10 17.92 -11.70 -13.89
N ASP A 11 18.95 -11.57 -13.05
CA ASP A 11 19.22 -12.58 -12.03
C ASP A 11 18.22 -12.43 -10.87
N LEU A 12 17.92 -11.18 -10.50
CA LEU A 12 16.88 -10.85 -9.54
C LEU A 12 16.07 -9.65 -10.03
N LEU A 13 14.76 -9.78 -10.04
CA LEU A 13 13.85 -8.68 -10.31
C LEU A 13 12.96 -8.40 -9.09
N LEU A 14 13.10 -7.21 -8.53
CA LEU A 14 12.22 -6.64 -7.50
C LEU A 14 11.05 -5.97 -8.20
N VAL A 15 9.82 -6.38 -7.92
CA VAL A 15 8.61 -5.85 -8.55
C VAL A 15 7.81 -5.05 -7.52
N GLY A 16 7.72 -3.73 -7.76
CA GLY A 16 7.12 -2.76 -6.85
C GLY A 16 8.10 -2.24 -5.79
N ALA A 17 8.10 -0.93 -5.56
CA ALA A 17 8.90 -0.26 -4.54
C ALA A 17 8.12 -0.10 -3.23
N GLY A 18 7.47 -1.17 -2.76
CA GLY A 18 6.78 -1.17 -1.46
C GLY A 18 7.75 -1.13 -0.28
N HIS A 19 7.21 -1.02 0.93
CA HIS A 19 7.99 -0.83 2.15
C HIS A 19 9.04 -1.92 2.41
N ALA A 20 8.76 -3.18 2.03
CA ALA A 20 9.73 -4.26 2.20
C ALA A 20 10.92 -4.11 1.24
N HIS A 21 10.68 -3.81 -0.04
CA HIS A 21 11.76 -3.59 -1.01
C HIS A 21 12.59 -2.34 -0.69
N LEU A 22 11.96 -1.26 -0.22
CA LEU A 22 12.72 -0.11 0.31
C LEU A 22 13.64 -0.54 1.46
N GLY A 23 13.14 -1.38 2.35
CA GLY A 23 13.94 -1.98 3.43
C GLY A 23 15.11 -2.83 2.92
N VAL A 24 14.89 -3.62 1.86
CA VAL A 24 15.93 -4.42 1.18
C VAL A 24 17.03 -3.52 0.62
N LEU A 25 16.67 -2.57 -0.24
CA LEU A 25 17.62 -1.66 -0.89
C LEU A 25 18.43 -0.88 0.14
N ARG A 26 17.76 -0.35 1.17
CA ARG A 26 18.44 0.34 2.27
C ARG A 26 19.45 -0.56 3.00
N GLN A 27 19.06 -1.80 3.34
CA GLN A 27 19.95 -2.71 4.05
C GLN A 27 21.18 -3.04 3.22
N TRP A 28 21.00 -3.23 1.92
CA TRP A 28 22.12 -3.47 1.01
C TRP A 28 23.06 -2.27 0.87
N LEU A 29 22.54 -1.03 0.92
CA LEU A 29 23.38 0.17 1.00
C LEU A 29 24.23 0.25 2.28
N GLN A 30 23.68 -0.19 3.42
CA GLN A 30 24.33 -0.08 4.72
C GLN A 30 25.34 -1.19 5.01
N GLN A 31 25.12 -2.39 4.49
CA GLN A 31 25.87 -3.59 4.89
C GLN A 31 26.75 -4.15 3.78
N SER A 32 26.88 -3.46 2.65
CA SER A 32 27.48 -3.97 1.40
C SER A 32 26.91 -5.36 1.07
N PRO A 33 26.08 -5.50 0.06
CA PRO A 33 25.48 -6.79 -0.26
C PRO A 33 26.57 -7.84 -0.50
N PRO A 34 26.29 -9.13 -0.24
CA PRO A 34 27.26 -10.20 -0.50
C PRO A 34 27.86 -10.05 -1.89
N ALA A 35 29.17 -10.22 -2.02
CA ALA A 35 29.93 -9.94 -3.26
C ALA A 35 29.37 -10.64 -4.52
N GLY A 36 28.65 -11.76 -4.36
CA GLY A 36 27.95 -12.43 -5.45
C GLY A 36 26.62 -11.80 -5.87
N LEU A 37 25.99 -11.00 -5.02
CA LEU A 37 24.67 -10.42 -5.29
C LEU A 37 24.76 -9.31 -6.36
N LEU A 38 25.78 -8.46 -6.28
CA LEU A 38 25.98 -7.35 -7.22
C LEU A 38 26.74 -7.75 -8.50
N ALA A 39 27.22 -8.99 -8.60
CA ALA A 39 27.82 -9.52 -9.82
C ALA A 39 26.74 -9.88 -10.86
N GLY A 40 25.49 -10.06 -10.44
CA GLY A 40 24.34 -10.32 -11.30
C GLY A 40 23.57 -9.06 -11.70
N ARG A 41 22.73 -9.17 -12.74
CA ARG A 41 21.84 -8.10 -13.17
C ARG A 41 20.61 -8.05 -12.25
N ILE A 42 20.51 -7.00 -11.45
CA ILE A 42 19.37 -6.75 -10.54
C ILE A 42 18.52 -5.60 -11.07
N GLY A 43 17.21 -5.80 -11.15
CA GLY A 43 16.25 -4.77 -11.54
C GLY A 43 15.25 -4.45 -10.43
N LEU A 44 14.78 -3.19 -10.42
CA LEU A 44 13.62 -2.74 -9.66
C LEU A 44 12.58 -2.21 -10.67
N LEU A 45 11.48 -2.92 -10.81
CA LEU A 45 10.34 -2.48 -11.62
C LEU A 45 9.36 -1.68 -10.75
N ASN A 46 9.07 -0.43 -11.13
CA ASN A 46 8.07 0.39 -10.44
C ASN A 46 7.37 1.33 -11.44
N PRO A 47 6.06 1.63 -11.29
CA PRO A 47 5.33 2.49 -12.22
C PRO A 47 5.90 3.90 -12.35
N GLY A 48 6.43 4.45 -11.27
CA GLY A 48 6.98 5.82 -11.25
C GLY A 48 8.34 5.91 -10.58
N PRO A 49 8.99 7.09 -10.65
CA PRO A 49 10.35 7.29 -10.16
C PRO A 49 10.45 7.40 -8.64
N TYR A 50 9.33 7.38 -7.94
CA TYR A 50 9.27 7.56 -6.49
C TYR A 50 8.54 6.42 -5.80
N ALA A 51 9.03 6.05 -4.62
CA ALA A 51 8.26 5.26 -3.66
C ALA A 51 7.60 6.19 -2.65
N TRP A 52 6.28 6.15 -2.56
CA TRP A 52 5.50 6.96 -1.64
C TRP A 52 5.35 6.27 -0.28
N TYR A 53 5.45 7.04 0.79
CA TYR A 53 5.23 6.54 2.14
C TYR A 53 3.80 6.83 2.61
N SER A 54 2.95 5.81 2.56
CA SER A 54 1.52 5.92 2.86
C SER A 54 1.20 6.41 4.29
N GLY A 55 2.11 6.22 5.25
CA GLY A 55 1.96 6.72 6.62
C GLY A 55 1.88 8.24 6.73
N MET A 56 2.45 8.97 5.76
CA MET A 56 2.41 10.43 5.71
C MET A 56 1.24 11.00 4.90
N LEU A 57 0.45 10.16 4.21
CA LEU A 57 -0.68 10.62 3.37
C LEU A 57 -1.65 11.52 4.13
N PRO A 58 -2.15 11.18 5.33
CA PRO A 58 -3.09 12.05 6.03
C PRO A 58 -2.50 13.44 6.33
N GLY A 59 -1.22 13.49 6.69
CA GLY A 59 -0.52 14.75 6.92
C GLY A 59 -0.30 15.58 5.66
N LEU A 60 -0.03 14.92 4.51
CA LEU A 60 0.08 15.57 3.21
C LEU A 60 -1.26 16.18 2.78
N LEU A 61 -2.36 15.44 2.92
CA LEU A 61 -3.70 15.91 2.58
C LEU A 61 -4.16 17.06 3.48
N ALA A 62 -3.74 17.06 4.74
CA ALA A 62 -3.98 18.16 5.69
C ALA A 62 -3.01 19.34 5.51
N GLY A 63 -2.17 19.37 4.46
CA GLY A 63 -1.22 20.45 4.17
C GLY A 63 -0.03 20.54 5.12
N ARG A 64 0.25 19.51 5.91
CA ARG A 64 1.35 19.49 6.89
C ARG A 64 2.70 19.07 6.31
N TYR A 65 2.69 18.44 5.16
CA TYR A 65 3.87 18.00 4.42
C TYR A 65 3.79 18.48 2.98
N GLN A 66 4.97 18.63 2.38
CA GLN A 66 5.09 18.76 0.93
C GLN A 66 5.27 17.36 0.30
N PRO A 67 4.90 17.15 -0.96
CA PRO A 67 4.99 15.85 -1.64
C PRO A 67 6.39 15.23 -1.55
N GLU A 68 7.44 16.05 -1.67
CA GLU A 68 8.84 15.63 -1.63
C GLU A 68 9.23 15.02 -0.27
N GLN A 69 8.56 15.45 0.79
CA GLN A 69 8.78 14.93 2.14
C GLN A 69 8.14 13.55 2.36
N CYS A 70 7.22 13.13 1.47
CA CYS A 70 6.44 11.91 1.59
C CYS A 70 6.89 10.79 0.65
N ARG A 71 7.96 11.01 -0.13
CA ARG A 71 8.43 10.08 -1.16
C ARG A 71 9.95 9.89 -1.13
N VAL A 72 10.41 8.74 -1.62
CA VAL A 72 11.81 8.38 -1.76
C VAL A 72 12.15 8.33 -3.24
N SER A 73 13.24 8.96 -3.68
CA SER A 73 13.76 8.86 -5.03
C SER A 73 14.31 7.46 -5.28
N LEU A 74 13.72 6.73 -6.22
CA LEU A 74 14.17 5.38 -6.57
C LEU A 74 15.42 5.44 -7.45
N ALA A 75 15.56 6.47 -8.27
CA ALA A 75 16.72 6.64 -9.15
C ALA A 75 18.02 6.75 -8.33
N GLU A 76 18.04 7.60 -7.28
CA GLU A 76 19.19 7.76 -6.40
C GLU A 76 19.50 6.46 -5.65
N LEU A 77 18.47 5.83 -5.07
CA LEU A 77 18.61 4.60 -4.30
C LEU A 77 19.13 3.43 -5.15
N CYS A 78 18.64 3.30 -6.37
CA CYS A 78 19.06 2.26 -7.30
C CYS A 78 20.46 2.51 -7.86
N HIS A 79 20.78 3.77 -8.20
CA HIS A 79 22.11 4.14 -8.76
C HIS A 79 23.24 3.74 -7.80
N ASP A 80 23.10 4.04 -6.51
CA ASP A 80 24.12 3.76 -5.49
C ASP A 80 24.35 2.25 -5.27
N LEU A 81 23.39 1.41 -5.67
CA LEU A 81 23.46 -0.04 -5.57
C LEU A 81 23.80 -0.74 -6.89
N GLY A 82 23.87 -0.01 -8.00
CA GLY A 82 23.97 -0.64 -9.34
C GLY A 82 22.72 -1.44 -9.72
N VAL A 83 21.55 -1.13 -9.13
CA VAL A 83 20.26 -1.73 -9.46
C VAL A 83 19.64 -0.96 -10.62
N GLU A 84 19.18 -1.67 -11.65
CA GLU A 84 18.51 -1.06 -12.80
C GLU A 84 17.07 -0.66 -12.44
N LEU A 85 16.75 0.64 -12.50
CA LEU A 85 15.38 1.11 -12.31
C LEU A 85 14.61 1.01 -13.63
N ILE A 86 13.53 0.22 -13.61
CA ILE A 86 12.66 -0.02 -14.76
C ILE A 86 11.31 0.66 -14.49
N SER A 87 10.94 1.61 -15.34
CA SER A 87 9.60 2.22 -15.27
C SER A 87 8.58 1.36 -15.98
N GLY A 88 7.49 1.00 -15.32
CA GLY A 88 6.39 0.23 -15.90
C GLY A 88 5.49 -0.42 -14.85
N SER A 89 4.30 -0.80 -15.31
CA SER A 89 3.28 -1.53 -14.55
C SER A 89 3.13 -2.95 -15.08
N VAL A 90 2.89 -3.91 -14.18
CA VAL A 90 2.68 -5.31 -14.55
C VAL A 90 1.27 -5.51 -15.07
N ALA A 91 1.13 -5.94 -16.31
CA ALA A 91 -0.13 -6.40 -16.90
C ALA A 91 -0.41 -7.87 -16.57
N SER A 92 0.64 -8.72 -16.63
CA SER A 92 0.53 -10.14 -16.29
C SER A 92 1.84 -10.71 -15.78
N LEU A 93 1.76 -11.79 -15.02
CA LEU A 93 2.88 -12.56 -14.51
C LEU A 93 2.61 -14.05 -14.73
N LYS A 94 3.59 -14.77 -15.24
CA LYS A 94 3.66 -16.24 -15.26
C LYS A 94 4.69 -16.69 -14.24
N ALA A 95 4.28 -17.41 -13.22
CA ALA A 95 5.21 -17.91 -12.20
C ALA A 95 6.23 -18.91 -12.75
N GLN A 96 5.85 -19.66 -13.78
CA GLN A 96 6.71 -20.54 -14.58
C GLN A 96 6.52 -20.14 -16.05
N PRO A 97 7.56 -19.63 -16.73
CA PRO A 97 9.01 -19.61 -16.38
C PRO A 97 9.50 -18.33 -15.67
N ARG A 98 8.69 -17.59 -14.92
CA ARG A 98 8.99 -16.31 -14.24
C ARG A 98 9.15 -15.16 -15.23
N GLU A 99 8.10 -14.97 -15.99
CA GLU A 99 7.99 -13.90 -16.99
C GLU A 99 6.90 -12.90 -16.61
N LEU A 100 7.21 -11.63 -16.80
CA LEU A 100 6.26 -10.54 -16.66
C LEU A 100 6.03 -9.90 -18.04
N THR A 101 4.78 -9.56 -18.29
CA THR A 101 4.41 -8.65 -19.37
C THR A 101 3.98 -7.33 -18.74
N LEU A 102 4.56 -6.24 -19.20
CA LEU A 102 4.19 -4.89 -18.77
C LEU A 102 3.01 -4.36 -19.58
N GLU A 103 2.34 -3.34 -19.06
CA GLU A 103 1.22 -2.68 -19.75
C GLU A 103 1.61 -2.07 -21.11
N ASP A 104 2.87 -1.69 -21.29
CA ASP A 104 3.43 -1.20 -22.55
C ASP A 104 3.90 -2.30 -23.52
N GLY A 105 3.67 -3.56 -23.18
CA GLY A 105 4.00 -4.75 -24.00
C GLY A 105 5.42 -5.29 -23.83
N ARG A 106 6.31 -4.60 -23.10
CA ARG A 106 7.66 -5.14 -22.79
C ARG A 106 7.56 -6.43 -21.98
N GLN A 107 8.50 -7.34 -22.22
CA GLN A 107 8.61 -8.60 -21.51
C GLN A 107 9.89 -8.65 -20.69
N LEU A 108 9.77 -9.02 -19.44
CA LEU A 108 10.88 -9.19 -18.49
C LEU A 108 10.87 -10.61 -17.96
N SER A 109 12.05 -11.18 -17.73
CA SER A 109 12.20 -12.49 -17.08
C SER A 109 13.26 -12.43 -15.99
N ALA A 110 13.19 -13.33 -15.01
CA ALA A 110 14.18 -13.36 -13.96
C ALA A 110 14.44 -14.77 -13.41
N ASN A 111 15.68 -14.99 -12.93
CA ASN A 111 16.01 -16.22 -12.21
C ASN A 111 15.32 -16.25 -10.84
N TRP A 112 15.24 -15.08 -10.17
CA TRP A 112 14.54 -14.87 -8.91
C TRP A 112 13.60 -13.67 -9.03
N LEU A 113 12.38 -13.81 -8.51
CA LEU A 113 11.40 -12.72 -8.43
C LEU A 113 11.07 -12.39 -6.98
N SER A 114 10.92 -11.11 -6.70
CA SER A 114 10.37 -10.65 -5.43
C SER A 114 9.25 -9.65 -5.68
N LEU A 115 8.06 -9.92 -5.12
CA LEU A 115 6.87 -9.10 -5.30
C LEU A 115 6.59 -8.28 -4.04
N ASN A 116 6.52 -6.95 -4.19
CA ASN A 116 6.07 -6.04 -3.15
C ASN A 116 5.20 -4.93 -3.75
N VAL A 117 4.20 -5.35 -4.49
CA VAL A 117 3.31 -4.54 -5.34
C VAL A 117 2.08 -4.01 -4.61
N GLY A 118 1.91 -4.37 -3.33
CA GLY A 118 0.77 -3.92 -2.54
C GLY A 118 -0.54 -4.61 -2.91
N SER A 119 -1.64 -3.90 -2.69
CA SER A 119 -3.01 -4.32 -2.95
C SER A 119 -3.84 -3.12 -3.44
N LEU A 120 -5.01 -3.36 -4.02
CA LEU A 120 -5.97 -2.32 -4.37
C LEU A 120 -7.11 -2.26 -3.33
N PRO A 121 -7.82 -1.15 -3.19
CA PRO A 121 -9.11 -1.14 -2.53
C PRO A 121 -10.11 -2.00 -3.28
N LYS A 122 -11.01 -2.68 -2.56
CA LYS A 122 -12.09 -3.43 -3.20
C LYS A 122 -12.99 -2.47 -3.97
N ALA A 123 -13.08 -2.67 -5.28
CA ALA A 123 -13.97 -1.90 -6.16
C ALA A 123 -15.44 -2.29 -5.94
N LEU A 124 -16.34 -1.40 -6.34
CA LEU A 124 -17.78 -1.65 -6.41
C LEU A 124 -18.22 -1.87 -7.86
N PRO A 125 -19.23 -2.70 -8.10
CA PRO A 125 -19.97 -2.72 -9.35
C PRO A 125 -20.51 -1.32 -9.67
N THR A 126 -20.53 -0.97 -10.96
CA THR A 126 -20.91 0.35 -11.42
C THR A 126 -21.91 0.24 -12.56
N GLU A 127 -23.06 0.90 -12.45
CA GLU A 127 -24.12 0.95 -13.43
C GLU A 127 -24.36 2.40 -13.89
N GLY A 128 -23.95 2.74 -15.13
CA GLY A 128 -24.17 4.07 -15.70
C GLY A 128 -23.57 5.20 -14.86
N ALA A 129 -22.31 5.10 -14.46
CA ALA A 129 -21.72 6.00 -13.49
C ALA A 129 -21.28 7.33 -14.06
N ASP A 130 -21.82 8.42 -13.50
CA ASP A 130 -21.31 9.79 -13.64
C ASP A 130 -20.40 10.18 -12.46
N MET A 131 -20.41 9.40 -11.39
CA MET A 131 -19.60 9.60 -10.20
C MET A 131 -18.12 9.41 -10.48
N GLN A 132 -17.30 10.36 -10.04
CA GLN A 132 -15.85 10.25 -10.05
C GLN A 132 -15.40 9.36 -8.89
N VAL A 133 -14.90 8.16 -9.20
CA VAL A 133 -14.44 7.18 -8.21
C VAL A 133 -12.92 7.19 -8.14
N LEU A 134 -12.38 7.44 -6.95
CA LEU A 134 -10.94 7.54 -6.69
C LEU A 134 -10.50 6.49 -5.66
N PRO A 135 -9.81 5.43 -6.06
CA PRO A 135 -9.18 4.50 -5.14
C PRO A 135 -8.03 5.18 -4.38
N VAL A 136 -7.87 4.90 -3.08
CA VAL A 136 -6.76 5.45 -2.26
C VAL A 136 -5.38 4.91 -2.66
N LYS A 137 -5.33 3.89 -3.49
CA LYS A 137 -4.12 3.30 -4.08
C LYS A 137 -4.29 3.16 -5.59
N PRO A 138 -3.24 3.37 -6.41
CA PRO A 138 -1.88 3.79 -6.05
C PRO A 138 -1.82 5.22 -5.51
N PHE A 139 -0.89 5.47 -4.58
CA PHE A 139 -0.79 6.74 -3.86
C PHE A 139 -0.54 7.96 -4.77
N GLY A 140 0.37 7.87 -5.74
CA GLY A 140 0.67 8.99 -6.63
C GLY A 140 -0.56 9.45 -7.40
N THR A 141 -1.23 8.52 -8.09
CA THR A 141 -2.46 8.81 -8.85
C THR A 141 -3.56 9.36 -7.94
N PHE A 142 -3.70 8.82 -6.73
CA PHE A 142 -4.64 9.34 -5.75
C PHE A 142 -4.34 10.81 -5.41
N PHE A 143 -3.08 11.14 -5.11
CA PHE A 143 -2.68 12.48 -4.72
C PHE A 143 -2.85 13.50 -5.86
N ASP A 144 -2.44 13.14 -7.08
CA ASP A 144 -2.58 14.00 -8.27
C ASP A 144 -4.06 14.32 -8.54
N THR A 145 -4.94 13.31 -8.47
CA THR A 145 -6.38 13.49 -8.64
C THR A 145 -6.97 14.31 -7.50
N TRP A 146 -6.53 14.10 -6.27
CA TRP A 146 -6.98 14.90 -5.12
C TRP A 146 -6.61 16.37 -5.27
N GLN A 147 -5.39 16.70 -5.72
CA GLN A 147 -5.00 18.09 -6.00
C GLN A 147 -5.93 18.76 -7.03
N TYR A 148 -6.28 18.03 -8.09
CA TYR A 148 -7.26 18.52 -9.06
C TYR A 148 -8.65 18.73 -8.43
N TRP A 149 -9.10 17.85 -7.54
CA TRP A 149 -10.39 17.99 -6.86
C TRP A 149 -10.42 19.16 -5.88
N GLN A 150 -9.31 19.47 -5.25
CA GLN A 150 -9.22 20.63 -4.34
C GLN A 150 -9.43 21.98 -5.06
N ALA A 151 -9.13 22.09 -6.34
CA ALA A 151 -9.38 23.31 -7.12
C ALA A 151 -10.88 23.62 -7.32
N SER A 152 -11.75 22.61 -7.20
CA SER A 152 -13.20 22.76 -7.28
C SER A 152 -13.86 21.85 -6.23
N PRO A 153 -13.92 22.28 -4.95
CA PRO A 153 -14.48 21.47 -3.87
C PRO A 153 -15.94 21.11 -4.11
N GLN A 154 -16.26 19.83 -3.94
CA GLN A 154 -17.62 19.28 -4.12
C GLN A 154 -17.92 18.28 -3.00
N PRO A 155 -19.21 17.90 -2.79
CA PRO A 155 -19.57 16.84 -1.88
C PRO A 155 -18.81 15.55 -2.16
N LEU A 156 -18.36 14.89 -1.11
CA LEU A 156 -17.49 13.73 -1.18
C LEU A 156 -17.93 12.63 -0.21
N ALA A 157 -18.02 11.40 -0.69
CA ALA A 157 -18.10 10.23 0.16
C ALA A 157 -16.74 9.52 0.26
N ILE A 158 -16.43 8.99 1.43
CA ILE A 158 -15.34 8.04 1.64
C ILE A 158 -15.96 6.71 2.07
N LEU A 159 -15.69 5.66 1.32
CA LEU A 159 -16.17 4.32 1.64
C LEU A 159 -15.07 3.49 2.29
N GLY A 160 -15.26 3.16 3.57
CA GLY A 160 -14.34 2.35 4.36
C GLY A 160 -14.09 2.87 5.77
N GLY A 161 -14.51 2.12 6.78
CA GLY A 161 -14.43 2.50 8.20
C GLY A 161 -13.14 2.08 8.92
N GLY A 162 -12.12 1.65 8.19
CA GLY A 162 -10.81 1.32 8.75
C GLY A 162 -9.97 2.56 9.08
N ALA A 163 -8.73 2.34 9.57
CA ALA A 163 -7.81 3.41 9.93
C ALA A 163 -7.61 4.41 8.78
N ALA A 164 -7.40 3.93 7.54
CA ALA A 164 -7.21 4.79 6.37
C ALA A 164 -8.42 5.70 6.11
N GLY A 165 -9.65 5.15 6.12
CA GLY A 165 -10.86 5.95 5.89
C GLY A 165 -11.07 7.03 6.95
N VAL A 166 -10.81 6.70 8.21
CA VAL A 166 -10.90 7.67 9.32
C VAL A 166 -9.86 8.78 9.19
N GLU A 167 -8.59 8.42 8.92
CA GLU A 167 -7.51 9.40 8.74
C GLU A 167 -7.75 10.31 7.53
N LEU A 168 -8.22 9.75 6.41
CA LEU A 168 -8.58 10.51 5.21
C LEU A 168 -9.72 11.48 5.49
N ALA A 169 -10.79 11.02 6.13
CA ALA A 169 -11.92 11.87 6.48
C ALA A 169 -11.50 13.04 7.37
N LEU A 170 -10.69 12.79 8.40
CA LEU A 170 -10.18 13.84 9.29
C LEU A 170 -9.22 14.80 8.57
N ALA A 171 -8.37 14.30 7.67
CA ALA A 171 -7.40 15.12 6.95
C ALA A 171 -8.05 16.02 5.89
N MET A 172 -9.16 15.56 5.28
CA MET A 172 -9.81 16.23 4.14
C MET A 172 -10.98 17.12 4.56
N ALA A 173 -11.49 16.99 5.78
CA ALA A 173 -12.72 17.63 6.25
C ALA A 173 -12.73 19.16 6.05
N ALA A 174 -11.61 19.86 6.27
CA ALA A 174 -11.53 21.30 6.12
C ALA A 174 -11.63 21.79 4.65
N GLY A 175 -11.32 20.92 3.68
CA GLY A 175 -11.29 21.25 2.25
C GLY A 175 -12.51 20.76 1.46
N VAL A 176 -13.50 20.16 2.12
CA VAL A 176 -14.66 19.53 1.46
C VAL A 176 -15.96 20.12 2.04
N PRO A 177 -16.87 20.66 1.23
CA PRO A 177 -18.08 21.31 1.73
C PRO A 177 -19.03 20.36 2.47
N GLN A 178 -19.07 19.10 2.06
CA GLN A 178 -19.88 18.05 2.67
C GLN A 178 -19.12 16.72 2.54
N LEU A 179 -18.67 16.17 3.67
CA LEU A 179 -17.91 14.93 3.72
C LEU A 179 -18.69 13.85 4.49
N THR A 180 -18.89 12.71 3.85
CA THR A 180 -19.56 11.56 4.45
C THR A 180 -18.62 10.36 4.48
N LEU A 181 -18.43 9.76 5.65
CA LEU A 181 -17.70 8.50 5.84
C LEU A 181 -18.69 7.36 6.01
N ILE A 182 -18.67 6.39 5.09
CA ILE A 182 -19.63 5.28 5.06
C ILE A 182 -18.89 3.96 5.28
N CYS A 183 -19.42 3.08 6.11
CA CYS A 183 -18.84 1.75 6.30
C CYS A 183 -19.90 0.67 6.61
N ALA A 184 -19.62 -0.55 6.13
CA ALA A 184 -20.52 -1.70 6.28
C ALA A 184 -20.70 -2.18 7.72
N GLY A 185 -19.72 -1.98 8.57
CA GLY A 185 -19.75 -2.33 9.99
C GLY A 185 -19.49 -1.12 10.87
N GLN A 186 -18.91 -1.35 12.04
CA GLN A 186 -18.47 -0.27 12.93
C GLN A 186 -17.12 0.30 12.47
N LEU A 187 -16.91 1.60 12.71
CA LEU A 187 -15.62 2.24 12.50
C LEU A 187 -14.54 1.57 13.34
N LEU A 188 -13.35 1.43 12.74
CA LEU A 188 -12.17 0.88 13.41
C LEU A 188 -12.43 -0.51 14.02
N ALA A 189 -13.24 -1.33 13.34
CA ALA A 189 -13.44 -2.72 13.74
C ALA A 189 -12.08 -3.44 13.88
N GLY A 190 -11.91 -4.17 15.00
CA GLY A 190 -10.61 -4.79 15.35
C GLY A 190 -9.70 -3.92 16.21
N HIS A 191 -10.08 -2.66 16.51
CA HIS A 191 -9.47 -1.81 17.52
C HIS A 191 -10.33 -1.75 18.80
N PRO A 192 -9.76 -1.34 19.96
CA PRO A 192 -10.54 -1.17 21.19
C PRO A 192 -11.71 -0.19 21.00
N PRO A 193 -12.88 -0.44 21.61
CA PRO A 193 -14.06 0.43 21.47
C PRO A 193 -13.81 1.91 21.81
N LYS A 194 -12.94 2.16 22.80
CA LYS A 194 -12.52 3.53 23.16
C LYS A 194 -11.84 4.29 22.03
N LEU A 195 -11.15 3.60 21.11
CA LEU A 195 -10.56 4.26 19.94
C LEU A 195 -11.66 4.74 18.99
N ARG A 196 -12.67 3.91 18.75
CA ARG A 196 -13.85 4.28 17.94
C ARG A 196 -14.58 5.49 18.51
N GLU A 197 -14.84 5.50 19.82
CA GLU A 197 -15.48 6.64 20.47
C GLU A 197 -14.68 7.95 20.30
N ARG A 198 -13.34 7.88 20.43
CA ARG A 198 -12.45 9.01 20.18
C ARG A 198 -12.53 9.47 18.73
N ALA A 199 -12.42 8.55 17.77
CA ALA A 199 -12.51 8.84 16.34
C ALA A 199 -13.86 9.49 15.97
N LEU A 200 -14.98 8.98 16.47
CA LEU A 200 -16.31 9.57 16.26
C LEU A 200 -16.39 11.01 16.78
N ARG A 201 -15.82 11.29 17.98
CA ARG A 201 -15.77 12.68 18.49
C ARG A 201 -14.94 13.60 17.59
N HIS A 202 -13.79 13.15 17.08
CA HIS A 202 -12.97 13.94 16.18
C HIS A 202 -13.69 14.18 14.84
N LEU A 203 -14.31 13.15 14.26
CA LEU A 203 -15.09 13.26 13.01
C LEU A 203 -16.26 14.23 13.16
N ALA A 204 -17.02 14.12 14.25
CA ALA A 204 -18.13 15.04 14.53
C ALA A 204 -17.66 16.50 14.68
N ARG A 205 -16.54 16.76 15.39
CA ARG A 205 -15.94 18.10 15.52
C ARG A 205 -15.45 18.65 14.17
N ALA A 206 -15.00 17.76 13.28
CA ALA A 206 -14.57 18.12 11.94
C ALA A 206 -15.74 18.29 10.94
N GLY A 207 -16.99 18.10 11.37
CA GLY A 207 -18.18 18.20 10.53
C GLY A 207 -18.40 17.03 9.57
N VAL A 208 -17.71 15.89 9.79
CA VAL A 208 -17.85 14.70 8.97
C VAL A 208 -19.12 13.94 9.36
N GLN A 209 -19.99 13.66 8.40
CA GLN A 209 -21.13 12.77 8.59
C GLN A 209 -20.64 11.33 8.58
N VAL A 210 -21.08 10.51 9.53
CA VAL A 210 -20.68 9.10 9.64
C VAL A 210 -21.90 8.20 9.51
N GLN A 211 -21.82 7.23 8.61
CA GLN A 211 -22.83 6.20 8.41
C GLN A 211 -22.19 4.82 8.65
N GLU A 212 -22.50 4.21 9.78
CA GLU A 212 -22.07 2.85 10.12
C GLU A 212 -23.19 1.84 9.81
N GLY A 213 -22.82 0.57 9.58
CA GLY A 213 -23.77 -0.49 9.27
C GLY A 213 -24.37 -0.41 7.85
N VAL A 214 -23.79 0.42 6.98
CA VAL A 214 -24.27 0.61 5.61
C VAL A 214 -23.34 -0.11 4.63
N ALA A 215 -23.75 -1.26 4.15
CA ALA A 215 -23.01 -2.08 3.20
C ALA A 215 -23.33 -1.65 1.76
N VAL A 216 -22.61 -0.62 1.28
CA VAL A 216 -22.74 -0.19 -0.12
C VAL A 216 -22.27 -1.31 -1.04
N ASP A 217 -23.09 -1.68 -2.01
CA ASP A 217 -22.86 -2.79 -2.94
C ASP A 217 -22.77 -2.38 -4.42
N VAL A 218 -23.33 -1.22 -4.80
CA VAL A 218 -23.31 -0.75 -6.18
C VAL A 218 -23.32 0.78 -6.28
N ILE A 219 -22.70 1.29 -7.34
CA ILE A 219 -22.78 2.68 -7.78
C ILE A 219 -23.76 2.74 -8.95
N ARG A 220 -24.82 3.57 -8.85
CA ARG A 220 -25.77 3.83 -9.95
C ARG A 220 -25.81 5.32 -10.23
N GLY A 221 -25.40 5.72 -11.44
CA GLY A 221 -25.27 7.14 -11.79
C GLY A 221 -24.30 7.85 -10.84
N ASP A 222 -24.79 8.84 -10.11
CA ASP A 222 -24.08 9.61 -9.08
C ASP A 222 -24.46 9.18 -7.64
N SER A 223 -25.01 8.00 -7.46
CA SER A 223 -25.58 7.54 -6.18
C SER A 223 -24.94 6.25 -5.70
N LEU A 224 -24.80 6.12 -4.38
CA LEU A 224 -24.40 4.90 -3.69
C LEU A 224 -25.64 4.15 -3.17
N TRP A 225 -25.68 2.85 -3.38
CA TRP A 225 -26.81 1.99 -3.02
C TRP A 225 -26.37 0.85 -2.10
N ALA A 226 -27.25 0.49 -1.18
CA ALA A 226 -27.17 -0.69 -0.34
C ALA A 226 -28.46 -1.50 -0.53
N GLY A 227 -28.41 -2.54 -1.37
CA GLY A 227 -29.60 -3.22 -1.88
C GLY A 227 -30.50 -2.26 -2.68
N GLU A 228 -31.77 -2.12 -2.26
CA GLU A 228 -32.74 -1.23 -2.88
C GLU A 228 -32.73 0.21 -2.32
N GLN A 229 -31.90 0.49 -1.32
CA GLN A 229 -31.85 1.79 -0.66
C GLN A 229 -30.72 2.66 -1.21
N GLN A 230 -31.05 3.86 -1.69
CA GLN A 230 -30.07 4.91 -1.94
C GLN A 230 -29.58 5.47 -0.61
N VAL A 231 -28.28 5.38 -0.35
CA VAL A 231 -27.67 5.76 0.94
C VAL A 231 -26.87 7.07 0.86
N TRP A 232 -26.44 7.44 -0.34
CA TRP A 232 -25.74 8.71 -0.57
C TRP A 232 -25.85 9.11 -2.05
N ASN A 233 -25.80 10.42 -2.33
CA ASN A 233 -25.77 10.98 -3.67
C ASN A 233 -24.75 12.10 -3.75
N GLY A 234 -23.94 12.09 -4.81
CA GLY A 234 -22.98 13.15 -5.07
C GLY A 234 -21.90 12.75 -6.08
N PRO A 235 -21.09 13.72 -6.51
CA PRO A 235 -20.22 13.56 -7.68
C PRO A 235 -18.93 12.79 -7.41
N ARG A 236 -18.49 12.62 -6.14
CA ARG A 236 -17.15 12.10 -5.82
C ARG A 236 -17.16 11.05 -4.73
N LEU A 237 -16.41 9.98 -4.98
CA LEU A 237 -16.23 8.87 -4.06
C LEU A 237 -14.76 8.51 -3.92
N ILE A 238 -14.26 8.40 -2.68
CA ILE A 238 -12.98 7.77 -2.38
C ILE A 238 -13.20 6.35 -1.88
N LEU A 239 -12.51 5.39 -2.48
CA LEU A 239 -12.49 4.00 -2.02
C LEU A 239 -11.30 3.79 -1.07
N ALA A 240 -11.61 3.69 0.22
CA ALA A 240 -10.70 3.27 1.30
C ALA A 240 -11.15 1.92 1.90
N THR A 241 -11.72 1.08 1.06
CA THR A 241 -12.26 -0.25 1.36
C THR A 241 -11.15 -1.24 1.73
N GLY A 242 -11.53 -2.42 2.20
CA GLY A 242 -10.58 -3.50 2.48
C GLY A 242 -9.71 -3.85 1.28
N ALA A 243 -8.54 -4.44 1.55
CA ALA A 243 -7.60 -4.83 0.51
C ALA A 243 -8.20 -5.91 -0.41
N SER A 244 -8.00 -5.74 -1.71
CA SER A 244 -8.25 -6.70 -2.77
C SER A 244 -6.93 -7.07 -3.44
N ALA A 245 -6.77 -8.32 -3.81
CA ALA A 245 -5.62 -8.76 -4.59
C ALA A 245 -5.59 -8.08 -5.97
N LEU A 246 -4.40 -8.00 -6.56
CA LEU A 246 -4.26 -7.44 -7.91
C LEU A 246 -4.96 -8.34 -8.94
N PRO A 247 -5.59 -7.78 -9.99
CA PRO A 247 -6.38 -8.54 -10.94
C PRO A 247 -5.62 -9.70 -11.61
N TRP A 248 -4.32 -9.51 -11.86
CA TRP A 248 -3.48 -10.52 -12.50
C TRP A 248 -3.01 -11.63 -11.55
N SER A 249 -3.11 -11.48 -10.22
CA SER A 249 -2.53 -12.42 -9.25
C SER A 249 -3.10 -13.84 -9.35
N ALA A 250 -4.39 -13.97 -9.61
CA ALA A 250 -5.06 -15.28 -9.75
C ALA A 250 -4.62 -16.06 -11.02
N ALA A 251 -4.13 -15.36 -12.06
CA ALA A 251 -3.73 -15.97 -13.33
C ALA A 251 -2.23 -16.34 -13.39
N THR A 252 -1.48 -16.13 -12.30
CA THR A 252 -0.01 -16.30 -12.29
C THR A 252 0.45 -17.75 -12.23
N GLY A 253 -0.39 -18.69 -11.81
CA GLY A 253 -0.02 -20.05 -11.44
C GLY A 253 0.55 -20.17 -10.02
N LEU A 254 0.61 -19.08 -9.24
CA LEU A 254 1.02 -19.10 -7.83
C LEU A 254 -0.11 -19.63 -6.94
N ALA A 255 0.25 -20.32 -5.86
CA ALA A 255 -0.71 -20.62 -4.81
C ALA A 255 -1.20 -19.32 -4.16
N CYS A 256 -2.53 -19.11 -4.21
CA CYS A 256 -3.18 -17.97 -3.60
C CYS A 256 -4.16 -18.40 -2.50
N ASP A 257 -4.48 -17.47 -1.60
CA ASP A 257 -5.58 -17.66 -0.66
C ASP A 257 -6.95 -17.43 -1.37
N PRO A 258 -8.09 -17.73 -0.72
CA PRO A 258 -9.42 -17.55 -1.33
C PRO A 258 -9.71 -16.11 -1.77
N GLN A 259 -8.99 -15.12 -1.29
CA GLN A 259 -9.11 -13.71 -1.67
C GLN A 259 -8.13 -13.31 -2.79
N GLY A 260 -7.33 -14.25 -3.32
CA GLY A 260 -6.40 -14.04 -4.43
C GLY A 260 -5.02 -13.52 -4.03
N PHE A 261 -4.70 -13.43 -2.75
CA PHE A 261 -3.36 -13.02 -2.29
C PHE A 261 -2.37 -14.19 -2.31
N ILE A 262 -1.13 -13.91 -2.67
CA ILE A 262 -0.08 -14.91 -2.85
C ILE A 262 0.27 -15.57 -1.51
N ARG A 263 0.09 -16.89 -1.40
CA ARG A 263 0.46 -17.64 -0.21
C ARG A 263 1.97 -17.79 -0.09
N ILE A 264 2.48 -17.42 1.08
CA ILE A 264 3.91 -17.47 1.38
C ILE A 264 4.19 -18.25 2.67
N GLY A 265 5.36 -18.92 2.70
CA GLY A 265 5.89 -19.55 3.89
C GLY A 265 6.62 -18.57 4.83
N ALA A 266 7.14 -19.09 5.94
CA ALA A 266 7.88 -18.28 6.92
C ALA A 266 9.14 -17.63 6.33
N THR A 267 9.74 -18.18 5.29
CA THR A 267 10.89 -17.61 4.59
C THR A 267 10.53 -16.50 3.62
N LEU A 268 9.24 -16.12 3.53
CA LEU A 268 8.66 -15.15 2.58
C LEU A 268 8.68 -15.63 1.11
N GLN A 269 9.03 -16.90 0.87
CA GLN A 269 8.89 -17.54 -0.44
C GLN A 269 7.44 -17.95 -0.71
N SER A 270 7.05 -17.92 -1.99
CA SER A 270 5.79 -18.55 -2.42
C SER A 270 5.76 -20.03 -2.05
N GLU A 271 4.64 -20.50 -1.53
CA GLU A 271 4.44 -21.91 -1.18
C GLU A 271 4.54 -22.85 -2.39
N SER A 272 4.24 -22.35 -3.59
CA SER A 272 4.26 -23.15 -4.83
C SER A 272 5.52 -22.98 -5.68
N HIS A 273 6.26 -21.88 -5.53
CA HIS A 273 7.41 -21.52 -6.38
C HIS A 273 8.54 -20.95 -5.53
N PRO A 274 9.54 -21.74 -5.14
CA PRO A 274 10.58 -21.31 -4.19
C PRO A 274 11.51 -20.21 -4.71
N GLN A 275 11.57 -19.97 -6.04
CA GLN A 275 12.34 -18.88 -6.62
C GLN A 275 11.56 -17.55 -6.64
N LEU A 276 10.37 -17.51 -6.03
CA LEU A 276 9.53 -16.32 -5.97
C LEU A 276 9.26 -15.96 -4.51
N PHE A 277 9.55 -14.72 -4.16
CA PHE A 277 9.23 -14.12 -2.86
C PHE A 277 8.04 -13.16 -3.01
N ALA A 278 7.23 -13.04 -1.97
CA ALA A 278 6.20 -12.00 -1.90
C ALA A 278 6.10 -11.44 -0.49
N THR A 279 5.85 -10.12 -0.39
CA THR A 279 5.81 -9.40 0.90
C THR A 279 4.80 -8.27 0.89
N GLY A 280 4.43 -7.80 2.08
CA GLY A 280 3.45 -6.71 2.24
C GLY A 280 2.04 -7.13 1.85
N ASP A 281 1.25 -6.17 1.34
CA ASP A 281 -0.19 -6.36 1.14
C ASP A 281 -0.55 -7.33 0.00
N CYS A 282 0.37 -7.67 -0.91
CA CYS A 282 0.12 -8.68 -1.95
C CYS A 282 0.28 -10.12 -1.48
N ALA A 283 0.88 -10.32 -0.29
CA ALA A 283 1.17 -11.62 0.26
C ALA A 283 0.16 -12.05 1.35
N SER A 284 -0.05 -13.35 1.47
CA SER A 284 -0.84 -13.99 2.51
C SER A 284 0.06 -14.91 3.34
N LEU A 285 0.33 -14.50 4.57
CA LEU A 285 1.03 -15.29 5.57
C LEU A 285 0.07 -15.58 6.72
N ASN A 286 0.00 -16.84 7.14
CA ASN A 286 -0.89 -17.26 8.22
C ASN A 286 -0.74 -16.38 9.48
N HIS A 287 -1.87 -16.02 10.08
CA HIS A 287 -1.95 -15.19 11.29
C HIS A 287 -1.32 -13.78 11.17
N THR A 288 -1.15 -13.25 9.95
CA THR A 288 -0.57 -11.92 9.71
C THR A 288 -1.59 -10.99 9.06
N LEU A 289 -1.74 -9.79 9.63
CA LEU A 289 -2.57 -8.74 9.04
C LEU A 289 -1.84 -8.07 7.86
N ARG A 290 -2.60 -7.63 6.87
CA ARG A 290 -2.07 -6.83 5.74
C ARG A 290 -2.04 -5.36 6.13
N ASN A 291 -0.89 -4.88 6.53
CA ASN A 291 -0.64 -3.45 6.77
C ASN A 291 0.85 -3.11 6.63
N GLY A 292 1.15 -1.81 6.50
CA GLY A 292 2.50 -1.31 6.28
C GLY A 292 3.52 -1.70 7.36
N VAL A 293 3.08 -1.91 8.61
CA VAL A 293 3.98 -2.29 9.72
C VAL A 293 4.58 -3.68 9.49
N TYR A 294 3.79 -4.63 9.00
CA TYR A 294 4.31 -5.96 8.66
C TYR A 294 5.26 -5.87 7.46
N ALA A 295 4.91 -5.13 6.41
CA ALA A 295 5.77 -4.93 5.25
C ALA A 295 7.15 -4.34 5.62
N VAL A 296 7.18 -3.31 6.48
CA VAL A 296 8.43 -2.73 6.99
C VAL A 296 9.28 -3.76 7.74
N ARG A 297 8.65 -4.61 8.55
CA ARG A 297 9.35 -5.63 9.34
C ARG A 297 9.78 -6.86 8.52
N GLN A 298 9.12 -7.12 7.40
CA GLN A 298 9.55 -8.14 6.45
C GLN A 298 10.82 -7.75 5.70
N GLY A 299 11.05 -6.45 5.49
CA GLY A 299 12.19 -5.94 4.71
C GLY A 299 13.55 -6.52 5.09
N PRO A 300 13.99 -6.47 6.36
CA PRO A 300 15.28 -7.03 6.77
C PRO A 300 15.40 -8.54 6.54
N VAL A 301 14.34 -9.32 6.82
CA VAL A 301 14.33 -10.76 6.58
C VAL A 301 14.36 -11.05 5.09
N LEU A 302 13.61 -10.28 4.29
CA LEU A 302 13.63 -10.42 2.84
C LEU A 302 15.01 -10.10 2.26
N ALA A 303 15.68 -9.03 2.73
CA ALA A 303 17.02 -8.66 2.28
C ALA A 303 18.04 -9.78 2.52
N PHE A 304 18.00 -10.40 3.71
CA PHE A 304 18.81 -11.56 4.03
C PHE A 304 18.47 -12.74 3.13
N ASN A 305 17.19 -13.08 3.00
CA ASN A 305 16.73 -14.25 2.26
C ASN A 305 16.99 -14.16 0.77
N LEU A 306 16.87 -12.99 0.16
CA LEU A 306 17.25 -12.79 -1.24
C LEU A 306 18.75 -13.02 -1.46
N ALA A 307 19.59 -12.48 -0.59
CA ALA A 307 21.03 -12.69 -0.65
C ALA A 307 21.40 -14.17 -0.42
N ALA A 308 20.80 -14.83 0.57
CA ALA A 308 21.02 -16.24 0.87
C ALA A 308 20.56 -17.16 -0.27
N ALA A 309 19.41 -16.88 -0.88
CA ALA A 309 18.87 -17.66 -2.00
C ALA A 309 19.78 -17.59 -3.22
N LEU A 310 20.29 -16.41 -3.57
CA LEU A 310 21.23 -16.22 -4.68
C LEU A 310 22.59 -16.91 -4.44
N SER A 311 22.97 -17.08 -3.17
CA SER A 311 24.23 -17.71 -2.75
C SER A 311 24.06 -19.18 -2.36
N GLY A 312 22.86 -19.78 -2.51
CA GLY A 312 22.57 -21.16 -2.09
C GLY A 312 22.67 -21.40 -0.58
N GLN A 313 22.52 -20.35 0.24
CA GLN A 313 22.59 -20.42 1.70
C GLN A 313 21.21 -20.64 2.34
N PRO A 314 21.17 -21.18 3.58
CA PRO A 314 19.91 -21.36 4.32
C PRO A 314 19.17 -20.04 4.54
N LEU A 315 17.83 -20.08 4.41
CA LEU A 315 16.95 -18.94 4.59
C LEU A 315 16.53 -18.77 6.05
N GLN A 316 16.26 -17.53 6.44
CA GLN A 316 15.78 -17.15 7.76
C GLN A 316 14.25 -17.06 7.78
N ALA A 317 13.63 -17.52 8.88
CA ALA A 317 12.20 -17.38 9.09
C ALA A 317 11.82 -15.98 9.58
N TYR A 318 10.81 -15.38 8.97
CA TYR A 318 10.12 -14.19 9.51
C TYR A 318 9.14 -14.61 10.61
N LEU A 319 9.27 -13.99 11.77
CA LEU A 319 8.37 -14.19 12.91
C LEU A 319 7.45 -12.96 13.03
N PRO A 320 6.15 -13.08 12.68
CA PRO A 320 5.23 -11.98 12.78
C PRO A 320 5.02 -11.51 14.22
N GLN A 321 5.00 -10.20 14.43
CA GLN A 321 4.65 -9.64 15.73
C GLN A 321 3.17 -9.85 16.06
N ARG A 322 2.87 -10.17 17.31
CA ARG A 322 1.49 -10.36 17.79
C ARG A 322 0.70 -9.06 17.97
N ARG A 323 1.39 -7.93 18.10
CA ARG A 323 0.77 -6.62 18.38
C ARG A 323 1.40 -5.55 17.47
N THR A 324 0.56 -4.69 16.93
CA THR A 324 0.97 -3.54 16.14
C THR A 324 0.53 -2.26 16.83
N LEU A 325 1.42 -1.27 16.82
CA LEU A 325 1.08 0.10 17.20
C LEU A 325 0.38 0.74 16.00
N ALA A 326 -0.77 1.35 16.24
CA ALA A 326 -1.42 2.25 15.28
C ALA A 326 -1.44 3.67 15.84
N LEU A 327 -1.01 4.62 15.03
CA LEU A 327 -1.08 6.06 15.27
C LEU A 327 -1.86 6.68 14.11
N LEU A 328 -3.11 7.05 14.36
CA LEU A 328 -4.00 7.64 13.37
C LEU A 328 -3.94 9.17 13.49
N ALA A 329 -3.60 9.86 12.42
CA ALA A 329 -3.60 11.32 12.38
C ALA A 329 -5.03 11.87 12.54
N ASP A 330 -5.18 12.93 13.35
CA ASP A 330 -6.48 13.57 13.61
C ASP A 330 -6.80 14.74 12.66
N GLY A 331 -5.98 14.96 11.64
CA GLY A 331 -6.10 16.05 10.67
C GLY A 331 -5.67 17.43 11.22
N GLN A 332 -5.51 17.61 12.52
CA GLN A 332 -5.20 18.89 13.18
C GLN A 332 -3.84 18.92 13.88
N GLY A 333 -3.02 17.91 13.66
CA GLY A 333 -1.67 17.83 14.20
C GLY A 333 -1.52 17.00 15.47
N GLY A 334 -2.58 16.38 15.92
CA GLY A 334 -2.56 15.32 16.91
C GLY A 334 -2.67 13.93 16.26
N ALA A 335 -2.77 12.92 17.11
CA ALA A 335 -3.04 11.55 16.69
C ALA A 335 -3.83 10.78 17.76
N LEU A 336 -4.49 9.72 17.28
CA LEU A 336 -5.13 8.69 18.09
C LEU A 336 -4.21 7.48 18.14
N LEU A 337 -3.92 6.98 19.33
CA LEU A 337 -3.10 5.78 19.56
C LEU A 337 -3.97 4.57 19.84
N SER A 338 -3.60 3.44 19.22
CA SER A 338 -4.08 2.11 19.58
C SER A 338 -2.90 1.15 19.70
N TRP A 339 -2.77 0.53 20.87
CA TRP A 339 -1.79 -0.53 21.10
C TRP A 339 -2.37 -1.56 22.05
N ALA A 340 -2.63 -2.75 21.55
CA ALA A 340 -3.41 -3.77 22.27
C ALA A 340 -4.75 -3.19 22.77
N GLN A 341 -4.99 -3.13 24.07
CA GLN A 341 -6.19 -2.54 24.70
C GLN A 341 -5.99 -1.07 25.10
N LEU A 342 -4.78 -0.52 24.94
CA LEU A 342 -4.49 0.86 25.29
C LEU A 342 -4.88 1.80 24.17
N THR A 343 -5.52 2.90 24.53
CA THR A 343 -5.84 4.00 23.61
C THR A 343 -5.52 5.33 24.25
N ALA A 344 -4.99 6.26 23.47
CA ALA A 344 -4.72 7.63 23.87
C ALA A 344 -4.99 8.58 22.70
N GLU A 345 -5.07 9.88 22.98
CA GLU A 345 -5.18 10.93 21.96
C GLU A 345 -4.41 12.17 22.40
N GLY A 346 -3.94 12.96 21.45
CA GLY A 346 -3.34 14.25 21.77
C GLY A 346 -2.26 14.70 20.80
N ARG A 347 -1.85 15.97 20.94
CA ARG A 347 -0.84 16.60 20.06
C ARG A 347 0.55 15.97 20.20
N TRP A 348 0.92 15.52 21.41
CA TRP A 348 2.18 14.84 21.64
C TRP A 348 2.31 13.52 20.84
N LEU A 349 1.18 12.80 20.64
CA LEU A 349 1.13 11.62 19.78
C LEU A 349 1.29 11.99 18.30
N GLY A 350 0.75 13.13 17.89
CA GLY A 350 0.98 13.68 16.55
C GLY A 350 2.45 14.00 16.30
N HIS A 351 3.14 14.60 17.27
CA HIS A 351 4.59 14.83 17.21
C HIS A 351 5.38 13.51 17.16
N TRP A 352 4.99 12.52 17.95
CA TRP A 352 5.63 11.21 17.91
C TRP A 352 5.43 10.52 16.57
N LYS A 353 4.20 10.55 16.03
CA LYS A 353 3.92 10.05 14.68
C LYS A 353 4.80 10.75 13.63
N ASP A 354 4.86 12.08 13.65
CA ASP A 354 5.69 12.87 12.73
C ASP A 354 7.17 12.48 12.80
N GLN A 355 7.71 12.28 14.00
CA GLN A 355 9.09 11.83 14.19
C GLN A 355 9.32 10.43 13.60
N LEU A 356 8.40 9.49 13.79
CA LEU A 356 8.49 8.15 13.22
C LEU A 356 8.43 8.18 11.69
N ASP A 357 7.49 8.94 11.13
CA ASP A 357 7.29 9.07 9.70
C ASP A 357 8.51 9.73 9.02
N ARG A 358 8.99 10.87 9.54
CA ARG A 358 10.21 11.54 9.05
C ARG A 358 11.45 10.68 9.22
N ARG A 359 11.54 9.89 10.30
CA ARG A 359 12.64 8.96 10.50
C ARG A 359 12.62 7.85 9.45
N PHE A 360 11.42 7.36 9.06
CA PHE A 360 11.29 6.39 7.98
C PHE A 360 11.83 6.97 6.67
N ILE A 361 11.35 8.13 6.25
CA ILE A 361 11.80 8.78 5.01
C ILE A 361 13.31 9.04 5.01
N ARG A 362 13.82 9.72 6.06
CA ARG A 362 15.28 10.03 6.16
C ARG A 362 16.16 8.79 6.09
N ARG A 363 15.67 7.66 6.58
CA ARG A 363 16.41 6.39 6.51
C ARG A 363 16.51 5.81 5.11
N HIS A 364 15.62 6.18 4.20
CA HIS A 364 15.54 5.67 2.83
C HIS A 364 15.95 6.73 1.80
N GLN A 365 16.23 7.96 2.21
CA GLN A 365 16.88 8.98 1.41
C GLN A 365 18.41 8.87 1.57
N ARG A 366 19.14 9.46 0.64
CA ARG A 366 20.60 9.58 0.73
C ARG A 366 21.01 10.27 2.03
N PRO A 367 22.06 9.80 2.74
CA PRO A 367 22.62 10.53 3.88
C PRO A 367 23.15 11.90 3.50
#